data_652fa6695b4cd0f58a6c35e9e8671386
#
_entry.id   652fa6695b4cd0f58a6c35e9e8671386
#
_cell.length_a   1.000
_cell.length_b   1.000
_cell.length_c   1.000
_cell.angle_alpha   90.00
_cell.angle_beta   90.00
_cell.angle_gamma   90.00
#
_symmetry.space_group_name_H-M   'P 1'
#
loop_
_entity.id
_entity.type
_entity.pdbx_description
1 polymer ?
#
loop_
_entity_poly.entity_id
_entity_poly.type
_entity_poly.pdbx_seq_one_letter_code
_entity_poly.pdbx_strand_id
1 'polypeptide(L)'
;MNGRAFSGTTFVLRCDRETADSGTGTLFADIDVLRDEGINAVIVAPDTPSARSLVMRMNLSRNRAVGVTGADGALLPRGADGVGAVQPEILLALLEAGFVPVVEPMAYAPISAREESVEADDVARAIGVALRASRAIFFHRSGAIANPLTNDPIPELTAAEALALADDDRFAPDIRATMRAAARGVRGGIGVAEICDGRIAHAAVIELLTEQHLGTRVTGGVVLAA
;
A
#
# COMPACT_ATOMS: atom_id res chain seq x y z
N MET A 1 -5.30 15.99 -14.87
CA MET A 1 -5.59 15.14 -13.69
C MET A 1 -6.83 14.30 -13.98
N ASN A 2 -6.72 12.99 -13.93
CA ASN A 2 -7.82 12.05 -14.21
C ASN A 2 -8.53 11.54 -12.93
N GLY A 3 -8.54 12.32 -11.86
CA GLY A 3 -9.10 11.91 -10.56
C GLY A 3 -10.54 11.43 -10.63
N ARG A 4 -11.38 12.05 -11.45
CA ARG A 4 -12.78 11.65 -11.65
C ARG A 4 -12.97 10.21 -12.15
N ALA A 5 -11.97 9.63 -12.82
CA ALA A 5 -12.02 8.23 -13.27
C ALA A 5 -11.93 7.23 -12.09
N PHE A 6 -11.44 7.67 -10.94
CA PHE A 6 -11.25 6.86 -9.72
C PHE A 6 -12.22 7.22 -8.59
N SER A 7 -13.14 8.16 -8.80
CA SER A 7 -14.12 8.53 -7.78
C SER A 7 -14.91 7.30 -7.30
N GLY A 8 -15.05 7.14 -5.99
CA GLY A 8 -15.69 5.99 -5.35
C GLY A 8 -14.81 4.74 -5.22
N THR A 9 -13.56 4.79 -5.73
CA THR A 9 -12.63 3.65 -5.58
C THR A 9 -11.76 3.78 -4.32
N THR A 10 -11.08 2.70 -3.96
CA THR A 10 -10.18 2.67 -2.81
C THR A 10 -8.74 2.49 -3.27
N PHE A 11 -7.85 3.28 -2.68
CA PHE A 11 -6.40 3.17 -2.83
C PHE A 11 -5.77 2.74 -1.50
N VAL A 12 -4.75 1.87 -1.57
CA VAL A 12 -3.97 1.44 -0.41
C VAL A 12 -2.55 1.98 -0.55
N LEU A 13 -2.08 2.70 0.47
CA LEU A 13 -0.75 3.30 0.50
C LEU A 13 0.08 2.65 1.62
N ARG A 14 1.04 1.83 1.25
CA ARG A 14 1.99 1.25 2.20
C ARG A 14 3.17 2.21 2.37
N CYS A 15 3.31 2.79 3.56
CA CYS A 15 4.41 3.68 3.89
C CYS A 15 5.62 2.88 4.38
N ASP A 16 6.82 3.19 3.87
CA ASP A 16 8.06 2.81 4.55
C ASP A 16 8.34 3.78 5.71
N ARG A 17 9.35 3.47 6.51
CA ARG A 17 9.72 4.29 7.66
C ARG A 17 10.10 5.72 7.25
N GLU A 18 10.84 5.86 6.16
CA GLU A 18 11.30 7.18 5.69
C GLU A 18 10.11 8.04 5.25
N THR A 19 9.15 7.46 4.53
CA THR A 19 7.91 8.16 4.12
C THR A 19 7.06 8.51 5.34
N ALA A 20 6.93 7.60 6.31
CA ALA A 20 6.15 7.82 7.51
C ALA A 20 6.74 8.90 8.42
N ASP A 21 8.07 8.94 8.53
CA ASP A 21 8.80 9.86 9.41
C ASP A 21 9.16 11.18 8.72
N SER A 22 9.21 11.19 7.38
CA SER A 22 9.59 12.38 6.62
C SER A 22 8.63 13.54 6.92
N GLY A 23 9.18 14.61 7.44
CA GLY A 23 8.43 15.84 7.74
C GLY A 23 8.01 16.62 6.48
N THR A 24 8.11 16.05 5.28
CA THR A 24 7.81 16.75 4.02
C THR A 24 6.35 17.19 3.90
N GLY A 25 5.45 16.60 4.70
CA GLY A 25 4.04 17.01 4.73
C GLY A 25 3.25 16.73 3.45
N THR A 26 3.93 16.31 2.38
CA THR A 26 3.30 16.14 1.06
C THR A 26 2.36 14.94 1.03
N LEU A 27 2.67 13.84 1.74
CA LEU A 27 1.78 12.69 1.84
C LEU A 27 0.38 13.09 2.36
N PHE A 28 0.33 13.98 3.36
CA PHE A 28 -0.95 14.42 3.93
C PHE A 28 -1.73 15.29 2.94
N ALA A 29 -1.03 16.20 2.24
CA ALA A 29 -1.64 16.99 1.18
C ALA A 29 -2.11 16.09 0.02
N ASP A 30 -1.35 15.05 -0.32
CA ASP A 30 -1.74 14.07 -1.34
C ASP A 30 -3.03 13.33 -0.95
N ILE A 31 -3.16 12.94 0.33
CA ILE A 31 -4.38 12.31 0.85
C ILE A 31 -5.58 13.25 0.78
N ASP A 32 -5.38 14.54 1.08
CA ASP A 32 -6.46 15.53 0.93
C ASP A 32 -6.88 15.65 -0.54
N VAL A 33 -5.94 15.68 -1.49
CA VAL A 33 -6.25 15.69 -2.92
C VAL A 33 -7.01 14.43 -3.35
N LEU A 34 -6.60 13.24 -2.90
CA LEU A 34 -7.32 11.99 -3.21
C LEU A 34 -8.77 12.05 -2.71
N ARG A 35 -8.97 12.55 -1.49
CA ARG A 35 -10.31 12.68 -0.89
C ARG A 35 -11.19 13.71 -1.62
N ASP A 36 -10.62 14.83 -2.04
CA ASP A 36 -11.33 15.86 -2.82
C ASP A 36 -11.78 15.32 -4.19
N GLU A 37 -11.02 14.37 -4.75
CA GLU A 37 -11.41 13.63 -5.97
C GLU A 37 -12.40 12.47 -5.71
N GLY A 38 -12.83 12.29 -4.46
CA GLY A 38 -13.76 11.22 -4.06
C GLY A 38 -13.12 9.84 -3.97
N ILE A 39 -11.81 9.77 -3.79
CA ILE A 39 -11.05 8.52 -3.66
C ILE A 39 -10.85 8.19 -2.19
N ASN A 40 -11.17 6.97 -1.80
CA ASN A 40 -10.91 6.45 -0.47
C ASN A 40 -9.43 6.06 -0.33
N ALA A 41 -8.79 6.44 0.78
CA ALA A 41 -7.41 6.07 1.07
C ALA A 41 -7.32 5.25 2.35
N VAL A 42 -6.57 4.15 2.30
CA VAL A 42 -6.15 3.36 3.47
C VAL A 42 -4.63 3.40 3.53
N ILE A 43 -4.07 3.78 4.68
CA ILE A 43 -2.63 3.80 4.90
C ILE A 43 -2.24 2.55 5.67
N VAL A 44 -1.17 1.88 5.26
CA VAL A 44 -0.50 0.84 6.04
C VAL A 44 0.84 1.38 6.51
N ALA A 45 1.01 1.47 7.82
CA ALA A 45 2.21 1.98 8.45
C ALA A 45 3.33 0.91 8.47
N PRO A 46 4.61 1.32 8.54
CA PRO A 46 5.71 0.36 8.63
C PRO A 46 5.75 -0.38 9.98
N ASP A 47 5.28 0.26 11.04
CA ASP A 47 5.22 -0.28 12.41
C ASP A 47 4.22 0.50 13.27
N THR A 48 3.95 0.00 14.47
CA THR A 48 3.03 0.61 15.45
C THR A 48 3.43 2.02 15.89
N PRO A 49 4.70 2.34 16.23
CA PRO A 49 5.09 3.70 16.55
C PRO A 49 4.83 4.69 15.42
N SER A 50 5.17 4.32 14.20
CA SER A 50 4.93 5.16 13.00
C SER A 50 3.45 5.35 12.73
N ALA A 51 2.61 4.31 12.92
CA ALA A 51 1.16 4.43 12.77
C ALA A 51 0.57 5.49 13.69
N ARG A 52 0.94 5.45 14.97
CA ARG A 52 0.49 6.44 15.97
C ARG A 52 0.95 7.86 15.64
N SER A 53 2.21 8.00 15.20
CA SER A 53 2.76 9.29 14.75
C SER A 53 2.00 9.82 13.53
N LEU A 54 1.74 8.98 12.53
CA LEU A 54 0.96 9.34 11.34
C LEU A 54 -0.44 9.82 11.70
N VAL A 55 -1.18 9.07 12.53
CA VAL A 55 -2.52 9.47 12.98
C VAL A 55 -2.51 10.84 13.65
N MET A 56 -1.58 11.07 14.58
CA MET A 56 -1.48 12.35 15.27
C MET A 56 -1.19 13.51 14.31
N ARG A 57 -0.19 13.34 13.44
CA ARG A 57 0.23 14.36 12.48
C ARG A 57 -0.85 14.63 11.43
N MET A 58 -1.50 13.60 10.90
CA MET A 58 -2.62 13.75 9.97
C MET A 58 -3.78 14.52 10.60
N ASN A 59 -4.13 14.24 11.84
CA ASN A 59 -5.23 14.92 12.53
C ASN A 59 -4.90 16.38 12.85
N LEU A 60 -3.63 16.73 13.01
CA LEU A 60 -3.20 18.14 13.10
C LEU A 60 -3.37 18.87 11.76
N SER A 61 -3.30 18.16 10.65
CA SER A 61 -3.46 18.70 9.28
C SER A 61 -4.88 18.59 8.74
N ARG A 62 -5.88 18.33 9.59
CA ARG A 62 -7.30 18.13 9.26
C ARG A 62 -7.63 16.82 8.52
N ASN A 63 -6.69 15.93 8.31
CA ASN A 63 -6.97 14.59 7.83
C ASN A 63 -7.63 13.80 8.95
N ARG A 64 -8.82 13.30 8.74
CA ARG A 64 -9.59 12.51 9.72
C ARG A 64 -9.04 11.10 9.82
N ALA A 65 -7.83 10.94 10.36
CA ALA A 65 -7.16 9.65 10.47
C ALA A 65 -7.60 8.88 11.72
N VAL A 66 -7.75 7.58 11.60
CA VAL A 66 -8.03 6.64 12.69
C VAL A 66 -7.04 5.49 12.63
N GLY A 67 -6.31 5.26 13.73
CA GLY A 67 -5.44 4.09 13.88
C GLY A 67 -6.26 2.83 14.09
N VAL A 68 -5.87 1.75 13.44
CA VAL A 68 -6.54 0.43 13.50
C VAL A 68 -5.48 -0.66 13.60
N THR A 69 -5.69 -1.63 14.48
CA THR A 69 -4.87 -2.84 14.58
C THR A 69 -5.58 -4.04 13.94
N GLY A 70 -4.91 -5.17 13.85
CA GLY A 70 -5.53 -6.39 13.34
C GLY A 70 -6.64 -6.94 14.23
N ALA A 71 -6.64 -6.62 15.53
CA ALA A 71 -7.67 -7.05 16.47
C ALA A 71 -8.96 -6.23 16.34
N ASP A 72 -8.87 -4.98 15.86
CA ASP A 72 -10.03 -4.11 15.70
C ASP A 72 -10.98 -4.67 14.64
N GLY A 73 -12.21 -5.00 15.06
CA GLY A 73 -13.19 -5.63 14.18
C GLY A 73 -12.74 -6.98 13.59
N ALA A 74 -11.77 -7.65 14.20
CA ALA A 74 -11.14 -8.88 13.70
C ALA A 74 -10.50 -8.70 12.30
N LEU A 75 -10.00 -7.52 11.98
CA LEU A 75 -9.54 -7.08 10.67
C LEU A 75 -8.49 -8.00 10.06
N LEU A 76 -7.40 -8.29 10.80
CA LEU A 76 -6.23 -9.03 10.29
C LEU A 76 -5.99 -10.30 11.12
N PRO A 77 -6.67 -11.42 10.81
CA PRO A 77 -6.36 -12.69 11.48
C PRO A 77 -4.97 -13.19 11.07
N ARG A 78 -4.23 -13.74 12.01
CA ARG A 78 -2.96 -14.41 11.75
C ARG A 78 -3.18 -15.67 10.91
N GLY A 79 -2.58 -15.73 9.74
CA GLY A 79 -2.51 -16.92 8.89
C GLY A 79 -1.24 -17.72 9.13
N ALA A 80 -1.10 -18.87 8.45
CA ALA A 80 0.09 -19.72 8.55
C ALA A 80 1.36 -19.00 8.12
N ASP A 81 1.30 -18.25 7.02
CA ASP A 81 2.45 -17.60 6.39
C ASP A 81 2.35 -16.06 6.37
N GLY A 82 1.64 -15.44 7.31
CA GLY A 82 1.45 -14.00 7.35
C GLY A 82 0.02 -13.60 7.74
N VAL A 83 -0.61 -12.71 6.97
CA VAL A 83 -1.98 -12.28 7.16
C VAL A 83 -2.94 -13.30 6.55
N GLY A 84 -3.95 -13.73 7.32
CA GLY A 84 -5.02 -14.61 6.85
C GLY A 84 -6.11 -13.87 6.05
N ALA A 85 -7.33 -14.40 6.05
CA ALA A 85 -8.44 -13.78 5.34
C ALA A 85 -8.90 -12.50 6.07
N VAL A 86 -8.68 -11.35 5.45
CA VAL A 86 -9.02 -10.03 5.99
C VAL A 86 -10.54 -9.88 6.15
N GLN A 87 -10.98 -9.31 7.29
CA GLN A 87 -12.36 -8.94 7.59
C GLN A 87 -12.49 -7.41 7.41
N PRO A 88 -12.87 -6.89 6.23
CA PRO A 88 -12.70 -5.47 5.90
C PRO A 88 -13.79 -4.55 6.49
N GLU A 89 -14.76 -5.07 7.23
CA GLU A 89 -15.97 -4.36 7.66
C GLU A 89 -15.66 -3.08 8.43
N ILE A 90 -14.66 -3.11 9.32
CA ILE A 90 -14.24 -1.91 10.07
C ILE A 90 -13.65 -0.84 9.15
N LEU A 91 -12.85 -1.25 8.16
CA LEU A 91 -12.29 -0.31 7.19
C LEU A 91 -13.38 0.31 6.33
N LEU A 92 -14.33 -0.48 5.85
CA LEU A 92 -15.47 0.01 5.06
C LEU A 92 -16.30 1.03 5.84
N ALA A 93 -16.61 0.74 7.11
CA ALA A 93 -17.34 1.65 7.97
C ALA A 93 -16.60 2.98 8.20
N LEU A 94 -15.28 2.94 8.41
CA LEU A 94 -14.46 4.14 8.58
C LEU A 94 -14.40 4.96 7.28
N LEU A 95 -14.22 4.31 6.13
CA LEU A 95 -14.18 4.98 4.82
C LEU A 95 -15.53 5.64 4.50
N GLU A 96 -16.65 4.95 4.75
CA GLU A 96 -18.00 5.50 4.57
C GLU A 96 -18.24 6.73 5.47
N ALA A 97 -17.73 6.71 6.70
CA ALA A 97 -17.78 7.84 7.62
C ALA A 97 -16.77 8.97 7.25
N GLY A 98 -16.01 8.83 6.16
CA GLY A 98 -15.03 9.80 5.66
C GLY A 98 -13.75 9.87 6.50
N PHE A 99 -13.40 8.81 7.23
CA PHE A 99 -12.11 8.68 7.89
C PHE A 99 -11.06 8.06 6.96
N VAL A 100 -9.78 8.29 7.29
CA VAL A 100 -8.62 7.63 6.68
C VAL A 100 -8.09 6.60 7.67
N PRO A 101 -8.30 5.29 7.45
CA PRO A 101 -7.72 4.27 8.31
C PRO A 101 -6.20 4.25 8.16
N VAL A 102 -5.49 4.22 9.28
CA VAL A 102 -4.04 3.98 9.36
C VAL A 102 -3.84 2.65 10.07
N VAL A 103 -3.49 1.64 9.30
CA VAL A 103 -3.43 0.25 9.78
C VAL A 103 -2.03 -0.07 10.30
N GLU A 104 -1.96 -0.58 11.53
CA GLU A 104 -0.75 -1.11 12.12
C GLU A 104 -0.47 -2.52 11.57
N PRO A 105 0.80 -2.90 11.30
CA PRO A 105 1.13 -4.24 10.81
C PRO A 105 1.13 -5.27 11.97
N MET A 106 -0.02 -5.40 12.59
CA MET A 106 -0.29 -6.32 13.71
C MET A 106 -1.45 -7.23 13.35
N ALA A 107 -1.24 -8.54 13.33
CA ALA A 107 -2.30 -9.51 13.13
C ALA A 107 -2.71 -10.13 14.47
N TYR A 108 -3.99 -10.38 14.68
CA TYR A 108 -4.44 -11.07 15.86
C TYR A 108 -4.41 -12.59 15.67
N ALA A 109 -3.94 -13.31 16.69
CA ALA A 109 -3.94 -14.76 16.72
C ALA A 109 -5.13 -15.25 17.57
N PRO A 110 -6.21 -15.79 16.96
CA PRO A 110 -7.45 -16.11 17.68
C PRO A 110 -7.26 -17.10 18.83
N ILE A 111 -6.33 -18.06 18.67
CA ILE A 111 -6.09 -19.12 19.68
C ILE A 111 -5.37 -18.56 20.91
N SER A 112 -4.38 -17.69 20.73
CA SER A 112 -3.59 -17.13 21.83
C SER A 112 -4.17 -15.84 22.40
N ALA A 113 -5.16 -15.23 21.74
CA ALA A 113 -5.71 -13.92 22.02
C ALA A 113 -4.63 -12.83 22.12
N ARG A 114 -3.66 -12.86 21.22
CA ARG A 114 -2.52 -11.91 21.15
C ARG A 114 -2.43 -11.33 19.76
N GLU A 115 -1.85 -10.13 19.69
CA GLU A 115 -1.41 -9.54 18.44
C GLU A 115 0.06 -9.91 18.20
N GLU A 116 0.37 -10.17 16.94
CA GLU A 116 1.70 -10.52 16.44
C GLU A 116 2.07 -9.61 15.29
N SER A 117 3.31 -9.15 15.27
CA SER A 117 3.82 -8.36 14.15
C SER A 117 3.84 -9.18 12.87
N VAL A 118 3.44 -8.55 11.78
CA VAL A 118 3.46 -9.10 10.42
C VAL A 118 4.10 -8.10 9.46
N GLU A 119 4.51 -8.56 8.29
CA GLU A 119 5.11 -7.70 7.28
C GLU A 119 4.08 -6.68 6.75
N ALA A 120 4.44 -5.39 6.78
CA ALA A 120 3.57 -4.32 6.32
C ALA A 120 3.19 -4.46 4.84
N ASP A 121 4.08 -4.99 4.01
CA ASP A 121 3.82 -5.29 2.61
C ASP A 121 2.73 -6.35 2.45
N ASP A 122 2.73 -7.38 3.32
CA ASP A 122 1.70 -8.41 3.30
C ASP A 122 0.35 -7.88 3.79
N VAL A 123 0.36 -7.00 4.78
CA VAL A 123 -0.86 -6.28 5.23
C VAL A 123 -1.45 -5.45 4.10
N ALA A 124 -0.62 -4.64 3.42
CA ALA A 124 -1.08 -3.81 2.30
C ALA A 124 -1.65 -4.65 1.15
N ARG A 125 -0.98 -5.75 0.81
CA ARG A 125 -1.47 -6.72 -0.16
C ARG A 125 -2.81 -7.31 0.26
N ALA A 126 -2.93 -7.79 1.49
CA ALA A 126 -4.12 -8.47 1.98
C ALA A 126 -5.34 -7.52 2.04
N ILE A 127 -5.15 -6.31 2.57
CA ILE A 127 -6.18 -5.26 2.60
C ILE A 127 -6.56 -4.85 1.18
N GLY A 128 -5.57 -4.61 0.30
CA GLY A 128 -5.83 -4.22 -1.08
C GLY A 128 -6.66 -5.25 -1.85
N VAL A 129 -6.41 -6.52 -1.64
CA VAL A 129 -7.20 -7.63 -2.21
C VAL A 129 -8.62 -7.64 -1.63
N ALA A 130 -8.76 -7.56 -0.29
CA ALA A 130 -10.06 -7.61 0.38
C ALA A 130 -10.98 -6.43 -0.02
N LEU A 131 -10.40 -5.23 -0.17
CA LEU A 131 -11.12 -4.03 -0.60
C LEU A 131 -11.24 -3.90 -2.13
N ARG A 132 -10.67 -4.83 -2.91
CA ARG A 132 -10.56 -4.72 -4.37
C ARG A 132 -10.02 -3.36 -4.79
N ALA A 133 -8.94 -2.96 -4.17
CA ALA A 133 -8.34 -1.66 -4.39
C ALA A 133 -8.01 -1.44 -5.87
N SER A 134 -8.39 -0.29 -6.40
CA SER A 134 -8.06 0.06 -7.79
C SER A 134 -6.56 0.26 -7.95
N ARG A 135 -5.91 0.77 -6.90
CA ARG A 135 -4.47 1.03 -6.85
C ARG A 135 -3.91 0.63 -5.48
N ALA A 136 -2.67 0.13 -5.49
CA ALA A 136 -1.86 0.03 -4.29
C ALA A 136 -0.50 0.67 -4.55
N ILE A 137 -0.05 1.58 -3.68
CA ILE A 137 1.30 2.11 -3.71
C ILE A 137 2.10 1.48 -2.58
N PHE A 138 3.27 0.97 -2.94
CA PHE A 138 4.31 0.55 -2.01
C PHE A 138 5.44 1.58 -2.05
N PHE A 139 5.48 2.46 -1.07
CA PHE A 139 6.61 3.36 -0.93
C PHE A 139 7.82 2.57 -0.45
N HIS A 140 8.89 2.69 -1.20
CA HIS A 140 10.15 2.00 -0.93
C HIS A 140 11.33 2.94 -1.22
N ARG A 141 12.29 2.97 -0.31
CA ARG A 141 13.46 3.87 -0.39
C ARG A 141 14.33 3.70 -1.63
N SER A 142 14.30 2.55 -2.29
CA SER A 142 15.02 2.38 -3.57
C SER A 142 14.27 3.01 -4.76
N GLY A 143 13.04 3.46 -4.57
CA GLY A 143 12.23 3.99 -5.66
C GLY A 143 11.83 2.92 -6.67
N ALA A 144 11.90 3.26 -7.96
CA ALA A 144 11.64 2.31 -9.04
C ALA A 144 12.59 1.10 -8.96
N ILE A 145 12.09 -0.07 -9.37
CA ILE A 145 12.93 -1.25 -9.52
C ILE A 145 13.90 -1.01 -10.68
N ALA A 146 15.19 -1.17 -10.42
CA ALA A 146 16.23 -1.05 -11.42
C ALA A 146 16.73 -2.42 -11.87
N ASN A 147 17.04 -2.56 -13.14
CA ASN A 147 17.70 -3.76 -13.67
C ASN A 147 19.03 -3.97 -12.94
N PRO A 148 19.27 -5.13 -12.32
CA PRO A 148 20.47 -5.35 -11.48
C PRO A 148 21.78 -5.42 -12.27
N LEU A 149 21.73 -5.47 -13.61
CA LEU A 149 22.92 -5.50 -14.48
C LEU A 149 23.23 -4.14 -15.07
N THR A 150 22.21 -3.37 -15.49
CA THR A 150 22.38 -2.10 -16.21
C THR A 150 22.10 -0.90 -15.32
N ASN A 151 21.44 -1.11 -14.18
CA ASN A 151 20.91 -0.07 -13.30
C ASN A 151 19.85 0.85 -13.93
N ASP A 152 19.30 0.46 -15.09
CA ASP A 152 18.22 1.20 -15.72
C ASP A 152 16.90 0.95 -14.97
N PRO A 153 16.06 1.96 -14.76
CA PRO A 153 14.75 1.76 -14.14
C PRO A 153 13.84 0.91 -15.04
N ILE A 154 13.09 0.01 -14.42
CA ILE A 154 12.06 -0.80 -15.08
C ILE A 154 10.72 -0.13 -14.82
N PRO A 155 10.10 0.51 -15.83
CA PRO A 155 8.89 1.30 -15.61
C PRO A 155 7.65 0.42 -15.41
N GLU A 156 7.62 -0.76 -16.02
CA GLU A 156 6.47 -1.66 -15.95
C GLU A 156 6.90 -3.12 -15.90
N LEU A 157 6.17 -3.92 -15.11
CA LEU A 157 6.31 -5.36 -14.98
C LEU A 157 4.91 -5.99 -14.95
N THR A 158 4.79 -7.15 -15.56
CA THR A 158 3.67 -8.04 -15.24
C THR A 158 3.87 -8.64 -13.85
N ALA A 159 2.78 -9.08 -13.22
CA ALA A 159 2.87 -9.78 -11.93
C ALA A 159 3.72 -11.07 -12.01
N ALA A 160 3.81 -11.70 -13.20
CA ALA A 160 4.66 -12.87 -13.39
C ALA A 160 6.15 -12.49 -13.42
N GLU A 161 6.50 -11.43 -14.13
CA GLU A 161 7.88 -10.91 -14.19
C GLU A 161 8.34 -10.40 -12.81
N ALA A 162 7.48 -9.67 -12.10
CA ALA A 162 7.78 -9.19 -10.76
C ALA A 162 8.03 -10.33 -9.77
N LEU A 163 7.30 -11.46 -9.86
CA LEU A 163 7.56 -12.65 -9.07
C LEU A 163 8.89 -13.31 -9.45
N ALA A 164 9.19 -13.42 -10.74
CA ALA A 164 10.46 -13.98 -11.20
C ALA A 164 11.66 -13.15 -10.74
N LEU A 165 11.57 -11.81 -10.83
CA LEU A 165 12.62 -10.92 -10.32
C LEU A 165 12.75 -10.97 -8.79
N ALA A 166 11.65 -11.19 -8.07
CA ALA A 166 11.69 -11.32 -6.62
C ALA A 166 12.42 -12.60 -6.14
N ASP A 167 12.70 -13.55 -7.01
CA ASP A 167 13.50 -14.74 -6.70
C ASP A 167 15.00 -14.54 -7.02
N ASP A 168 15.36 -13.41 -7.62
CA ASP A 168 16.74 -13.06 -7.95
C ASP A 168 17.48 -12.46 -6.74
N ASP A 169 18.51 -13.15 -6.27
CA ASP A 169 19.29 -12.75 -5.09
C ASP A 169 20.14 -11.49 -5.28
N ARG A 170 20.23 -10.97 -6.51
CA ARG A 170 20.89 -9.67 -6.77
C ARG A 170 20.07 -8.50 -6.22
N PHE A 171 18.78 -8.67 -5.99
CA PHE A 171 17.96 -7.70 -5.30
C PHE A 171 18.03 -7.87 -3.79
N ALA A 172 18.01 -6.76 -3.05
CA ALA A 172 17.96 -6.80 -1.59
C ALA A 172 16.66 -7.48 -1.08
N PRO A 173 16.68 -8.14 0.07
CA PRO A 173 15.53 -8.90 0.57
C PRO A 173 14.26 -8.06 0.75
N ASP A 174 14.39 -6.79 1.15
CA ASP A 174 13.28 -5.87 1.37
C ASP A 174 12.54 -5.56 0.06
N ILE A 175 13.25 -5.17 -1.02
CA ILE A 175 12.61 -4.91 -2.32
C ILE A 175 12.02 -6.19 -2.92
N ARG A 176 12.65 -7.36 -2.70
CA ARG A 176 12.10 -8.66 -3.11
C ARG A 176 10.77 -8.96 -2.42
N ALA A 177 10.66 -8.64 -1.12
CA ALA A 177 9.40 -8.78 -0.39
C ALA A 177 8.31 -7.86 -0.96
N THR A 178 8.66 -6.60 -1.22
CA THR A 178 7.75 -5.63 -1.83
C THR A 178 7.28 -6.06 -3.22
N MET A 179 8.19 -6.53 -4.10
CA MET A 179 7.83 -7.08 -5.42
C MET A 179 6.86 -8.26 -5.31
N ARG A 180 7.09 -9.19 -4.36
CA ARG A 180 6.19 -10.33 -4.13
C ARG A 180 4.81 -9.87 -3.66
N ALA A 181 4.76 -8.91 -2.74
CA ALA A 181 3.49 -8.38 -2.22
C ALA A 181 2.70 -7.66 -3.33
N ALA A 182 3.33 -6.79 -4.10
CA ALA A 182 2.73 -6.10 -5.24
C ALA A 182 2.18 -7.08 -6.28
N ALA A 183 3.00 -8.04 -6.71
CA ALA A 183 2.61 -9.02 -7.72
C ALA A 183 1.47 -9.95 -7.25
N ARG A 184 1.55 -10.45 -6.00
CA ARG A 184 0.48 -11.29 -5.42
C ARG A 184 -0.79 -10.48 -5.20
N GLY A 185 -0.67 -9.21 -4.86
CA GLY A 185 -1.79 -8.29 -4.72
C GLY A 185 -2.56 -8.12 -6.02
N VAL A 186 -1.85 -7.83 -7.11
CA VAL A 186 -2.44 -7.70 -8.46
C VAL A 186 -3.09 -9.02 -8.90
N ARG A 187 -2.43 -10.16 -8.71
CA ARG A 187 -3.02 -11.48 -9.00
C ARG A 187 -4.25 -11.78 -8.14
N GLY A 188 -4.32 -11.20 -6.94
CA GLY A 188 -5.44 -11.34 -6.00
C GLY A 188 -6.61 -10.38 -6.25
N GLY A 189 -6.48 -9.40 -7.17
CA GLY A 189 -7.58 -8.51 -7.53
C GLY A 189 -7.33 -7.02 -7.28
N ILE A 190 -6.14 -6.60 -6.85
CA ILE A 190 -5.73 -5.20 -6.92
C ILE A 190 -5.58 -4.82 -8.41
N GLY A 191 -6.15 -3.68 -8.81
CA GLY A 191 -6.12 -3.27 -10.22
C GLY A 191 -4.70 -3.08 -10.74
N VAL A 192 -3.91 -2.24 -10.07
CA VAL A 192 -2.48 -2.00 -10.35
C VAL A 192 -1.74 -1.77 -9.04
N ALA A 193 -0.51 -2.26 -8.94
CA ALA A 193 0.39 -1.92 -7.85
C ALA A 193 1.57 -1.08 -8.37
N GLU A 194 1.98 -0.08 -7.60
CA GLU A 194 3.08 0.83 -7.92
C GLU A 194 4.15 0.71 -6.82
N ILE A 195 5.42 0.67 -7.20
CA ILE A 195 6.55 0.70 -6.26
C ILE A 195 7.36 1.96 -6.55
N CYS A 196 7.36 2.93 -5.64
CA CYS A 196 8.00 4.22 -5.86
C CYS A 196 8.63 4.82 -4.60
N ASP A 197 9.41 5.89 -4.77
CA ASP A 197 10.06 6.61 -3.68
C ASP A 197 9.10 7.61 -3.02
N GLY A 198 8.67 7.33 -1.80
CA GLY A 198 7.78 8.21 -1.03
C GLY A 198 8.43 9.49 -0.50
N ARG A 199 9.75 9.67 -0.66
CA ARG A 199 10.46 10.90 -0.32
C ARG A 199 10.29 11.98 -1.41
N ILE A 200 9.87 11.58 -2.61
CA ILE A 200 9.55 12.52 -3.68
C ILE A 200 8.29 13.29 -3.29
N ALA A 201 8.36 14.61 -3.40
CA ALA A 201 7.22 15.46 -3.08
C ALA A 201 6.02 15.12 -3.99
N HIS A 202 4.85 14.95 -3.38
CA HIS A 202 3.62 14.59 -4.07
C HIS A 202 3.68 13.27 -4.85
N ALA A 203 4.50 12.30 -4.37
CA ALA A 203 4.69 11.03 -5.06
C ALA A 203 3.36 10.29 -5.29
N ALA A 204 2.46 10.29 -4.30
CA ALA A 204 1.16 9.62 -4.43
C ALA A 204 0.29 10.27 -5.52
N VAL A 205 0.18 11.59 -5.56
CA VAL A 205 -0.61 12.31 -6.56
C VAL A 205 -0.01 12.16 -7.95
N ILE A 206 1.32 12.31 -8.08
CA ILE A 206 2.00 12.17 -9.37
C ILE A 206 1.79 10.77 -9.93
N GLU A 207 2.06 9.73 -9.13
CA GLU A 207 1.97 8.34 -9.57
C GLU A 207 0.53 7.90 -9.89
N LEU A 208 -0.44 8.40 -9.11
CA LEU A 208 -1.82 7.91 -9.19
C LEU A 208 -2.70 8.73 -10.13
N LEU A 209 -2.48 10.05 -10.23
CA LEU A 209 -3.41 10.97 -10.89
C LEU A 209 -2.83 11.66 -12.14
N THR A 210 -1.57 11.39 -12.47
CA THR A 210 -0.93 11.96 -13.66
C THR A 210 -0.43 10.86 -14.62
N GLU A 211 0.04 11.27 -15.79
CA GLU A 211 0.67 10.36 -16.76
C GLU A 211 2.18 10.16 -16.49
N GLN A 212 2.72 10.86 -15.48
CA GLN A 212 4.11 10.69 -15.07
C GLN A 212 4.22 9.49 -14.13
N HIS A 213 5.22 8.66 -14.35
CA HIS A 213 5.54 7.52 -13.51
C HIS A 213 6.89 7.75 -12.82
N LEU A 214 6.86 7.69 -11.50
CA LEU A 214 8.04 7.85 -10.64
C LEU A 214 8.65 6.50 -10.26
N GLY A 215 7.89 5.43 -10.43
CA GLY A 215 8.19 4.12 -9.93
C GLY A 215 8.09 3.02 -10.97
N THR A 216 7.96 1.80 -10.48
CA THR A 216 7.67 0.60 -11.28
C THR A 216 6.21 0.21 -11.10
N ARG A 217 5.48 0.15 -12.19
CA ARG A 217 4.10 -0.33 -12.25
C ARG A 217 4.07 -1.84 -12.37
N VAL A 218 3.25 -2.51 -11.55
CA VAL A 218 2.98 -3.94 -11.65
C VAL A 218 1.54 -4.16 -12.07
N THR A 219 1.33 -4.88 -13.17
CA THR A 219 0.02 -5.12 -13.79
C THR A 219 -0.30 -6.62 -13.89
N GLY A 220 -1.57 -6.95 -14.13
CA GLY A 220 -2.02 -8.35 -14.28
C GLY A 220 -1.48 -9.06 -15.53
N GLY A 221 -0.92 -8.31 -16.46
CA GLY A 221 -0.62 -8.80 -17.81
C GLY A 221 -1.90 -8.91 -18.67
N VAL A 222 -1.76 -8.73 -19.97
CA VAL A 222 -2.86 -9.00 -20.90
C VAL A 222 -2.98 -10.51 -21.04
N VAL A 223 -4.05 -11.11 -20.53
CA VAL A 223 -4.42 -12.46 -20.91
C VAL A 223 -4.92 -12.35 -22.35
N LEU A 224 -4.02 -12.62 -23.33
CA LEU A 224 -4.47 -12.89 -24.68
C LEU A 224 -5.32 -14.15 -24.57
N ALA A 225 -6.63 -13.99 -24.65
CA ALA A 225 -7.53 -15.13 -24.81
C ALA A 225 -7.13 -15.85 -26.11
N ALA A 226 -6.75 -17.11 -25.98
CA ALA A 226 -6.46 -18.00 -27.09
C ALA A 226 -7.74 -18.40 -27.81
#